data_a1958fc4426f2b81aafc06054c32f65c
#
_entry.id   a1958fc4426f2b81aafc06054c32f65c
#
_cell.length_a   1.000
_cell.length_b   1.000
_cell.length_c   1.000
_cell.angle_alpha   90.00
_cell.angle_beta   90.00
_cell.angle_gamma   90.00
#
_symmetry.space_group_name_H-M   'P 1'
#
loop_
_entity.id
_entity.type
_entity.pdbx_description
1 polymer ?
#
loop_
_entity_poly.entity_id
_entity_poly.type
_entity_poly.pdbx_seq_one_letter_code
_entity_poly.pdbx_strand_id
1 'polypeptide(L)'
;TNVLFSLSKRDKKINKYFGLDFPNKVGVAGGLDKNANYFHVLGKLGFGFVEVGTITLKPQSGNPKPRIHRFSNEETIINSLGFNNVGSVKALENIERNKKNFSGILGVSIGKGKEISNERAHEDYLHLLDYFKDVADYYAINISSPNTNDLRLSLIHISEPTRQSL
;
A
#
# COMPACT_ATOMS: atom_id res chain seq x y z
N THR A 1 7.60 20.30 18.11
CA THR A 1 7.41 21.22 16.93
C THR A 1 8.62 21.15 15.97
N ASN A 2 9.84 20.87 16.47
CA ASN A 2 11.07 20.87 15.66
C ASN A 2 11.29 19.60 14.79
N VAL A 3 10.65 18.48 15.11
CA VAL A 3 10.82 17.21 14.38
C VAL A 3 10.16 17.28 12.99
N LEU A 4 8.97 17.87 12.89
CA LEU A 4 8.25 18.02 11.61
C LEU A 4 8.98 18.99 10.65
N PHE A 5 9.60 20.04 11.17
CA PHE A 5 10.40 20.97 10.36
C PHE A 5 11.71 20.35 9.85
N SER A 6 12.26 19.36 10.56
CA SER A 6 13.47 18.63 10.11
C SER A 6 13.20 17.73 8.90
N LEU A 7 11.98 17.18 8.76
CA LEU A 7 11.57 16.38 7.60
C LEU A 7 11.45 17.24 6.32
N SER A 8 11.25 18.56 6.47
CA SER A 8 11.10 19.48 5.32
C SER A 8 12.43 19.90 4.67
N LYS A 9 13.57 19.67 5.32
CA LYS A 9 14.89 19.85 4.68
C LYS A 9 15.08 18.66 3.74
N ARG A 10 14.69 18.85 2.47
CA ARG A 10 15.05 17.91 1.40
C ARG A 10 16.56 17.76 1.44
N ASP A 11 17.03 16.54 1.71
CA ASP A 11 18.43 16.19 1.50
C ASP A 11 18.74 16.56 0.05
N LYS A 12 19.77 17.38 -0.17
CA LYS A 12 20.22 17.75 -1.52
C LYS A 12 20.70 16.53 -2.32
N LYS A 13 20.82 15.38 -1.66
CA LYS A 13 21.26 14.13 -2.25
C LYS A 13 20.04 13.30 -2.63
N ILE A 14 19.72 13.28 -3.92
CA ILE A 14 18.69 12.37 -4.48
C ILE A 14 19.14 10.94 -4.22
N ASN A 15 18.27 10.15 -3.61
CA ASN A 15 18.52 8.74 -3.37
C ASN A 15 17.90 7.92 -4.50
N LYS A 16 18.72 7.35 -5.36
CA LYS A 16 18.27 6.56 -6.50
C LYS A 16 18.18 5.08 -6.13
N TYR A 17 16.96 4.53 -6.19
CA TYR A 17 16.68 3.10 -5.97
C TYR A 17 15.71 2.59 -7.04
N PHE A 18 16.01 1.44 -7.64
CA PHE A 18 15.17 0.80 -8.67
C PHE A 18 14.77 1.74 -9.83
N GLY A 19 15.65 2.67 -10.20
CA GLY A 19 15.37 3.64 -11.25
C GLY A 19 14.53 4.85 -10.82
N LEU A 20 14.05 4.89 -9.57
CA LEU A 20 13.26 5.99 -9.02
C LEU A 20 14.13 6.96 -8.20
N ASP A 21 13.82 8.24 -8.29
CA ASP A 21 14.52 9.31 -7.59
C ASP A 21 13.75 9.70 -6.32
N PHE A 22 14.18 9.16 -5.17
CA PHE A 22 13.54 9.43 -3.88
C PHE A 22 14.03 10.75 -3.28
N PRO A 23 13.13 11.72 -3.03
CA PRO A 23 13.50 13.01 -2.42
C PRO A 23 14.15 12.88 -1.04
N ASN A 24 13.77 11.84 -0.28
CA ASN A 24 14.42 11.42 0.96
C ASN A 24 14.10 9.94 1.26
N LYS A 25 14.73 9.40 2.31
CA LYS A 25 14.62 7.98 2.68
C LYS A 25 13.44 7.66 3.61
N VAL A 26 12.67 8.67 4.01
CA VAL A 26 11.56 8.49 4.94
C VAL A 26 10.24 8.55 4.18
N GLY A 27 9.44 7.53 4.31
CA GLY A 27 8.14 7.43 3.65
C GLY A 27 7.04 6.93 4.57
N VAL A 28 5.84 6.90 4.05
CA VAL A 28 4.66 6.37 4.71
C VAL A 28 4.32 5.02 4.10
N ALA A 29 4.27 3.99 4.93
CA ALA A 29 3.89 2.64 4.51
C ALA A 29 2.37 2.52 4.28
N GLY A 30 1.96 1.50 3.52
CA GLY A 30 0.57 1.15 3.31
C GLY A 30 -0.19 0.92 4.61
N GLY A 31 -1.48 1.26 4.58
CA GLY A 31 -2.37 1.12 5.73
C GLY A 31 -2.78 2.43 6.39
N LEU A 32 -2.01 3.51 6.27
CA LEU A 32 -2.38 4.83 6.79
C LEU A 32 -3.38 5.53 5.84
N ASP A 33 -3.02 5.67 4.57
CA ASP A 33 -3.91 6.22 3.55
C ASP A 33 -4.47 5.11 2.65
N LYS A 34 -5.43 4.36 3.19
CA LYS A 34 -6.01 3.18 2.52
C LYS A 34 -6.74 3.47 1.21
N ASN A 35 -7.24 4.69 1.06
CA ASN A 35 -8.14 5.09 -0.02
C ASN A 35 -7.52 6.15 -0.94
N ALA A 36 -6.25 6.46 -0.78
CA ALA A 36 -5.53 7.49 -1.52
C ALA A 36 -6.15 8.90 -1.40
N ASN A 37 -6.65 9.23 -0.22
CA ASN A 37 -7.27 10.53 0.04
C ASN A 37 -6.26 11.61 0.46
N TYR A 38 -5.15 11.23 1.09
CA TYR A 38 -4.29 12.15 1.85
C TYR A 38 -2.81 12.11 1.46
N PHE A 39 -2.38 11.23 0.53
CA PHE A 39 -0.97 11.08 0.15
C PHE A 39 -0.31 12.40 -0.25
N HIS A 40 -1.03 13.29 -0.92
CA HIS A 40 -0.54 14.62 -1.31
C HIS A 40 -0.32 15.56 -0.10
N VAL A 41 -1.11 15.40 0.96
CA VAL A 41 -0.91 16.14 2.23
C VAL A 41 0.29 15.57 2.98
N LEU A 42 0.42 14.24 3.03
CA LEU A 42 1.58 13.57 3.63
C LEU A 42 2.89 14.00 2.93
N GLY A 43 2.88 14.12 1.61
CA GLY A 43 4.02 14.67 0.87
C GLY A 43 4.39 16.10 1.29
N LYS A 44 3.42 16.95 1.59
CA LYS A 44 3.66 18.31 2.11
C LYS A 44 4.28 18.32 3.51
N LEU A 45 4.11 17.27 4.29
CA LEU A 45 4.80 17.07 5.57
C LEU A 45 6.28 16.69 5.40
N GLY A 46 6.74 16.44 4.17
CA GLY A 46 8.14 16.18 3.86
C GLY A 46 8.48 14.71 3.64
N PHE A 47 7.51 13.79 3.62
CA PHE A 47 7.78 12.41 3.25
C PHE A 47 8.20 12.29 1.77
N GLY A 48 9.26 11.53 1.51
CA GLY A 48 9.81 11.34 0.17
C GLY A 48 8.99 10.40 -0.70
N PHE A 49 8.25 9.50 -0.07
CA PHE A 49 7.33 8.60 -0.73
C PHE A 49 6.13 8.27 0.17
N VAL A 50 5.03 7.92 -0.45
CA VAL A 50 3.81 7.48 0.26
C VAL A 50 3.25 6.25 -0.44
N GLU A 51 3.02 5.20 0.32
CA GLU A 51 2.33 4.01 -0.14
C GLU A 51 0.86 4.08 0.30
N VAL A 52 -0.04 4.10 -0.69
CA VAL A 52 -1.50 4.08 -0.45
C VAL A 52 -2.03 2.65 -0.49
N GLY A 53 -3.15 2.41 0.14
CA GLY A 53 -3.78 1.08 0.18
C GLY A 53 -3.57 0.35 1.52
N THR A 54 -3.78 -0.93 1.60
CA THR A 54 -3.95 -1.91 0.52
C THR A 54 -5.30 -1.74 -0.15
N ILE A 55 -5.30 -1.74 -1.48
CA ILE A 55 -6.46 -1.60 -2.34
C ILE A 55 -6.79 -2.98 -2.93
N THR A 56 -8.07 -3.32 -2.95
CA THR A 56 -8.60 -4.51 -3.63
C THR A 56 -9.41 -4.10 -4.85
N LEU A 57 -9.64 -5.01 -5.79
CA LEU A 57 -10.37 -4.69 -7.02
C LEU A 57 -11.76 -4.14 -6.72
N LYS A 58 -12.52 -4.85 -5.88
CA LYS A 58 -13.82 -4.39 -5.36
C LYS A 58 -13.67 -3.73 -3.99
N PRO A 59 -14.56 -2.80 -3.61
CA PRO A 59 -14.57 -2.22 -2.27
C PRO A 59 -14.84 -3.30 -1.20
N GLN A 60 -14.20 -3.13 -0.03
CA GLN A 60 -14.40 -4.01 1.13
C GLN A 60 -14.63 -3.20 2.40
N SER A 61 -15.60 -3.60 3.22
CA SER A 61 -15.83 -3.01 4.55
C SER A 61 -14.76 -3.42 5.56
N GLY A 62 -14.07 -4.52 5.29
CA GLY A 62 -13.16 -5.16 6.24
C GLY A 62 -13.89 -5.99 7.30
N ASN A 63 -13.17 -6.35 8.35
CA ASN A 63 -13.72 -7.16 9.45
C ASN A 63 -14.69 -6.35 10.34
N PRO A 64 -15.61 -7.01 11.09
CA PRO A 64 -16.47 -6.34 12.05
C PRO A 64 -15.70 -5.53 13.09
N LYS A 65 -16.33 -4.46 13.60
CA LYS A 65 -15.79 -3.66 14.71
C LYS A 65 -16.22 -4.27 16.05
N PRO A 66 -15.39 -4.14 17.13
CA PRO A 66 -14.08 -3.46 17.19
C PRO A 66 -12.98 -4.27 16.50
N ARG A 67 -12.08 -3.60 15.80
CA ARG A 67 -11.00 -4.23 15.02
C ARG A 67 -9.63 -3.56 15.18
N ILE A 68 -9.54 -2.66 16.13
CA ILE A 68 -8.30 -2.04 16.59
C ILE A 68 -8.33 -2.01 18.11
N HIS A 69 -7.33 -2.59 18.73
CA HIS A 69 -7.17 -2.64 20.18
C HIS A 69 -5.85 -1.98 20.56
N ARG A 70 -5.92 -1.02 21.49
CA ARG A 70 -4.77 -0.29 22.00
C ARG A 70 -4.51 -0.70 23.43
N PHE A 71 -3.29 -1.07 23.71
CA PHE A 71 -2.78 -1.47 25.01
C PHE A 71 -1.74 -0.43 25.41
N SER A 72 -2.19 0.63 26.11
CA SER A 72 -1.33 1.80 26.40
C SER A 72 -0.18 1.46 27.33
N ASN A 73 -0.39 0.54 28.28
CA ASN A 73 0.66 0.13 29.22
C ASN A 73 1.79 -0.65 28.53
N GLU A 74 1.46 -1.41 27.50
CA GLU A 74 2.38 -2.23 26.71
C GLU A 74 2.85 -1.51 25.45
N GLU A 75 2.47 -0.24 25.26
CA GLU A 75 2.77 0.57 24.06
C GLU A 75 2.45 -0.18 22.75
N THR A 76 1.38 -0.97 22.75
CA THR A 76 1.06 -1.93 21.69
C THR A 76 -0.29 -1.63 21.05
N ILE A 77 -0.38 -1.83 19.72
CA ILE A 77 -1.62 -1.79 18.94
C ILE A 77 -1.78 -3.10 18.18
N ILE A 78 -2.89 -3.77 18.40
CA ILE A 78 -3.28 -4.98 17.65
C ILE A 78 -4.47 -4.63 16.75
N ASN A 79 -4.45 -5.10 15.50
CA ASN A 79 -5.56 -4.90 14.60
C ASN A 79 -5.91 -6.15 13.78
N SER A 80 -7.17 -6.18 13.35
CA SER A 80 -7.72 -7.17 12.42
C SER A 80 -8.56 -6.46 11.34
N LEU A 81 -7.97 -5.49 10.64
CA LEU A 81 -8.70 -4.57 9.75
C LEU A 81 -9.39 -5.27 8.56
N GLY A 82 -8.77 -6.31 7.96
CA GLY A 82 -9.35 -7.07 6.86
C GLY A 82 -9.45 -6.29 5.53
N PHE A 83 -8.41 -5.50 5.20
CA PHE A 83 -8.30 -4.73 3.95
C PHE A 83 -9.53 -3.85 3.64
N ASN A 84 -10.03 -3.11 4.65
CA ASN A 84 -11.09 -2.16 4.39
C ASN A 84 -10.60 -1.03 3.46
N ASN A 85 -11.25 -0.90 2.30
CA ASN A 85 -10.92 0.09 1.28
C ASN A 85 -12.09 0.34 0.33
N VAL A 86 -12.00 1.40 -0.47
CA VAL A 86 -13.06 1.85 -1.39
C VAL A 86 -13.04 1.15 -2.75
N GLY A 87 -12.12 0.20 -2.97
CA GLY A 87 -11.92 -0.46 -4.27
C GLY A 87 -11.09 0.37 -5.24
N SER A 88 -10.68 -0.29 -6.34
CA SER A 88 -9.75 0.27 -7.32
C SER A 88 -10.30 1.51 -8.02
N VAL A 89 -11.56 1.49 -8.45
CA VAL A 89 -12.19 2.60 -9.18
C VAL A 89 -12.11 3.90 -8.37
N LYS A 90 -12.60 3.86 -7.15
CA LYS A 90 -12.63 5.06 -6.30
C LYS A 90 -11.25 5.50 -5.83
N ALA A 91 -10.34 4.55 -5.61
CA ALA A 91 -8.96 4.85 -5.27
C ALA A 91 -8.23 5.53 -6.44
N LEU A 92 -8.43 5.07 -7.67
CA LEU A 92 -7.87 5.71 -8.87
C LEU A 92 -8.36 7.15 -9.03
N GLU A 93 -9.67 7.38 -8.93
CA GLU A 93 -10.24 8.74 -8.97
C GLU A 93 -9.59 9.67 -7.92
N ASN A 94 -9.35 9.15 -6.71
CA ASN A 94 -8.71 9.91 -5.64
C ASN A 94 -7.24 10.21 -5.96
N ILE A 95 -6.51 9.26 -6.57
CA ILE A 95 -5.13 9.45 -7.02
C ILE A 95 -5.08 10.52 -8.11
N GLU A 96 -5.85 10.38 -9.18
CA GLU A 96 -5.86 11.31 -10.31
C GLU A 96 -6.18 12.74 -9.87
N ARG A 97 -7.16 12.89 -8.97
CA ARG A 97 -7.54 14.19 -8.40
C ARG A 97 -6.38 14.89 -7.69
N ASN A 98 -5.55 14.14 -7.00
CA ASN A 98 -4.55 14.65 -6.06
C ASN A 98 -3.10 14.53 -6.56
N LYS A 99 -2.82 13.71 -7.59
CA LYS A 99 -1.46 13.41 -8.08
C LYS A 99 -0.69 14.68 -8.47
N LYS A 100 -1.33 15.65 -9.10
CA LYS A 100 -0.71 16.94 -9.47
C LYS A 100 -0.20 17.76 -8.29
N ASN A 101 -0.70 17.51 -7.08
CA ASN A 101 -0.32 18.18 -5.85
C ASN A 101 0.73 17.39 -5.05
N PHE A 102 1.27 16.31 -5.62
CA PHE A 102 2.23 15.42 -4.97
C PHE A 102 3.50 15.29 -5.82
N SER A 103 4.64 15.62 -5.24
CA SER A 103 5.96 15.59 -5.90
C SER A 103 6.86 14.46 -5.41
N GLY A 104 6.35 13.58 -4.55
CA GLY A 104 7.06 12.41 -4.06
C GLY A 104 6.83 11.18 -4.95
N ILE A 105 7.34 10.05 -4.51
CA ILE A 105 7.10 8.74 -5.12
C ILE A 105 5.81 8.15 -4.57
N LEU A 106 4.89 7.75 -5.44
CA LEU A 106 3.62 7.14 -5.07
C LEU A 106 3.69 5.62 -5.26
N GLY A 107 3.68 4.90 -4.15
CA GLY A 107 3.47 3.46 -4.14
C GLY A 107 1.98 3.11 -4.03
N VAL A 108 1.57 2.02 -4.68
CA VAL A 108 0.22 1.46 -4.51
C VAL A 108 0.33 0.05 -3.96
N SER A 109 -0.14 -0.14 -2.72
CA SER A 109 -0.28 -1.46 -2.12
C SER A 109 -1.54 -2.12 -2.64
N ILE A 110 -1.38 -3.29 -3.26
CA ILE A 110 -2.46 -4.06 -3.87
C ILE A 110 -2.64 -5.39 -3.17
N GLY A 111 -3.88 -5.84 -3.05
CA GLY A 111 -4.22 -7.09 -2.38
C GLY A 111 -5.39 -7.81 -3.01
N LYS A 112 -5.42 -9.13 -2.81
CA LYS A 112 -6.51 -10.00 -3.23
C LYS A 112 -7.81 -9.66 -2.50
N GLY A 113 -8.92 -9.62 -3.22
CA GLY A 113 -10.26 -9.52 -2.65
C GLY A 113 -10.62 -10.72 -1.77
N LYS A 114 -11.39 -10.48 -0.70
CA LYS A 114 -11.80 -11.53 0.24
C LYS A 114 -12.61 -12.66 -0.42
N GLU A 115 -13.43 -12.30 -1.42
CA GLU A 115 -14.31 -13.23 -2.12
C GLU A 115 -13.61 -14.09 -3.19
N ILE A 116 -12.39 -13.74 -3.56
CA ILE A 116 -11.62 -14.44 -4.58
C ILE A 116 -10.88 -15.61 -3.94
N SER A 117 -10.90 -16.77 -4.57
CA SER A 117 -10.14 -17.94 -4.12
C SER A 117 -8.62 -17.70 -4.23
N ASN A 118 -7.83 -18.47 -3.50
CA ASN A 118 -6.36 -18.28 -3.54
C ASN A 118 -5.77 -18.66 -4.89
N GLU A 119 -6.33 -19.65 -5.57
CA GLU A 119 -5.91 -20.11 -6.91
C GLU A 119 -6.09 -19.01 -7.96
N ARG A 120 -7.08 -18.14 -7.77
CA ARG A 120 -7.39 -17.02 -8.65
C ARG A 120 -6.82 -15.68 -8.16
N ALA A 121 -6.04 -15.68 -7.09
CA ALA A 121 -5.47 -14.46 -6.52
C ALA A 121 -4.65 -13.65 -7.55
N HIS A 122 -3.95 -14.33 -8.45
CA HIS A 122 -3.15 -13.71 -9.50
C HIS A 122 -3.98 -12.84 -10.45
N GLU A 123 -5.24 -13.19 -10.71
CA GLU A 123 -6.14 -12.40 -11.56
C GLU A 123 -6.38 -11.01 -10.97
N ASP A 124 -6.69 -10.93 -9.66
CA ASP A 124 -6.89 -9.66 -8.97
C ASP A 124 -5.62 -8.79 -9.02
N TYR A 125 -4.44 -9.40 -8.79
CA TYR A 125 -3.18 -8.67 -8.85
C TYR A 125 -2.88 -8.13 -10.25
N LEU A 126 -3.07 -8.94 -11.31
CA LEU A 126 -2.86 -8.50 -12.69
C LEU A 126 -3.80 -7.36 -13.07
N HIS A 127 -5.09 -7.46 -12.70
CA HIS A 127 -6.05 -6.39 -12.93
C HIS A 127 -5.67 -5.11 -12.20
N LEU A 128 -5.24 -5.20 -10.94
CA LEU A 128 -4.83 -4.04 -10.16
C LEU A 128 -3.55 -3.40 -10.68
N LEU A 129 -2.58 -4.20 -11.15
CA LEU A 129 -1.36 -3.71 -11.80
C LEU A 129 -1.71 -2.90 -13.06
N ASP A 130 -2.56 -3.46 -13.93
CA ASP A 130 -3.00 -2.77 -15.15
C ASP A 130 -3.80 -1.50 -14.82
N TYR A 131 -4.63 -1.56 -13.79
CA TYR A 131 -5.50 -0.45 -13.40
C TYR A 131 -4.75 0.80 -12.91
N PHE A 132 -3.61 0.60 -12.22
CA PHE A 132 -2.83 1.71 -11.64
C PHE A 132 -1.53 2.00 -12.40
N LYS A 133 -1.27 1.37 -13.56
CA LYS A 133 0.02 1.46 -14.28
C LYS A 133 0.45 2.89 -14.64
N ASP A 134 -0.52 3.78 -14.92
CA ASP A 134 -0.23 5.15 -15.36
C ASP A 134 -0.10 6.14 -14.18
N VAL A 135 -0.39 5.71 -12.95
CA VAL A 135 -0.40 6.58 -11.79
C VAL A 135 0.55 6.15 -10.68
N ALA A 136 0.88 4.87 -10.58
CA ALA A 136 1.79 4.34 -9.56
C ALA A 136 3.25 4.40 -10.04
N ASP A 137 4.16 4.81 -9.15
CA ASP A 137 5.59 4.76 -9.40
C ASP A 137 6.17 3.38 -9.02
N TYR A 138 5.54 2.68 -8.07
CA TYR A 138 5.83 1.28 -7.73
C TYR A 138 4.62 0.58 -7.11
N TYR A 139 4.68 -0.74 -7.02
CA TYR A 139 3.65 -1.55 -6.37
C TYR A 139 4.20 -2.31 -5.17
N ALA A 140 3.39 -2.41 -4.11
CA ALA A 140 3.61 -3.33 -3.01
C ALA A 140 2.55 -4.44 -3.08
N ILE A 141 2.95 -5.64 -3.47
CA ILE A 141 2.05 -6.81 -3.51
C ILE A 141 1.86 -7.31 -2.09
N ASN A 142 0.68 -7.05 -1.52
CA ASN A 142 0.40 -7.39 -0.14
C ASN A 142 -0.11 -8.83 -0.02
N ILE A 143 0.79 -9.69 0.38
CA ILE A 143 0.55 -11.11 0.66
C ILE A 143 0.58 -11.44 2.15
N SER A 144 0.75 -10.42 3.00
CA SER A 144 1.04 -10.59 4.42
C SER A 144 -0.19 -10.65 5.31
N SER A 145 -1.42 -10.51 4.75
CA SER A 145 -2.63 -10.50 5.57
C SER A 145 -2.85 -11.83 6.28
N PRO A 146 -2.78 -11.87 7.63
CA PRO A 146 -3.15 -13.05 8.38
C PRO A 146 -4.66 -13.31 8.39
N ASN A 147 -5.45 -12.33 7.94
CA ASN A 147 -6.91 -12.36 7.93
C ASN A 147 -7.49 -12.91 6.62
N THR A 148 -6.64 -13.34 5.70
CA THR A 148 -7.02 -14.04 4.47
C THR A 148 -6.47 -15.46 4.58
N ASN A 149 -7.35 -16.43 4.74
CA ASN A 149 -6.96 -17.84 4.94
C ASN A 149 -6.01 -18.29 3.83
N ASP A 150 -4.91 -18.91 4.23
CA ASP A 150 -3.92 -19.57 3.37
C ASP A 150 -3.28 -18.70 2.27
N LEU A 151 -3.49 -17.37 2.28
CA LEU A 151 -2.90 -16.47 1.28
C LEU A 151 -1.38 -16.60 1.20
N ARG A 152 -0.71 -16.75 2.34
CA ARG A 152 0.76 -16.94 2.38
C ARG A 152 1.17 -18.30 1.80
N LEU A 153 0.37 -19.35 2.02
CA LEU A 153 0.64 -20.70 1.54
C LEU A 153 0.39 -20.81 0.04
N SER A 154 -0.63 -20.15 -0.50
CA SER A 154 -0.92 -20.18 -1.94
C SER A 154 0.22 -19.62 -2.79
N LEU A 155 0.96 -18.66 -2.26
CA LEU A 155 2.08 -18.03 -2.98
C LEU A 155 3.37 -18.85 -2.92
N ILE A 156 3.56 -19.68 -1.91
CA ILE A 156 4.65 -20.67 -1.88
C ILE A 156 4.49 -21.65 -3.04
N HIS A 157 3.27 -22.09 -3.31
CA HIS A 157 2.97 -23.02 -4.43
C HIS A 157 3.09 -22.37 -5.82
N ILE A 158 2.90 -21.06 -5.94
CA ILE A 158 3.06 -20.33 -7.21
C ILE A 158 4.53 -20.04 -7.54
N SER A 159 5.39 -19.87 -6.54
CA SER A 159 6.81 -19.56 -6.72
C SER A 159 7.73 -20.81 -6.84
N GLU A 160 7.25 -21.98 -6.47
CA GLU A 160 8.04 -23.23 -6.48
C GLU A 160 8.38 -23.77 -7.89
N PRO A 161 7.52 -23.69 -8.95
CA PRO A 161 7.86 -24.24 -10.26
C PRO A 161 9.11 -23.63 -10.89
N THR A 162 9.46 -22.40 -10.52
CA THR A 162 10.60 -21.70 -11.11
C THR A 162 11.95 -22.12 -10.51
N ARG A 163 11.98 -22.76 -9.36
CA ARG A 163 13.21 -23.26 -8.72
C ARG A 163 13.61 -24.65 -9.18
N GLN A 164 12.70 -25.42 -9.78
CA GLN A 164 12.99 -26.78 -10.26
C GLN A 164 13.54 -26.82 -11.68
N SER A 165 13.63 -25.68 -12.37
CA SER A 165 14.15 -25.57 -13.76
C SER A 165 15.54 -24.97 -13.86
N LEU A 166 16.27 -24.84 -12.77
CA LEU A 166 17.69 -24.47 -12.69
C LEU A 166 18.51 -25.61 -12.08
#